data_0b6716f00d372a6495fa7441f48d6b7e
#
_entry.id   0b6716f00d372a6495fa7441f48d6b7e
#
_cell.length_a   1.000
_cell.length_b   1.000
_cell.length_c   1.000
_cell.angle_alpha   90.00
_cell.angle_beta   90.00
_cell.angle_gamma   90.00
#
_symmetry.space_group_name_H-M   'P 1'
#
loop_
_entity.id
_entity.type
_entity.pdbx_description
1 polymer ?
#
loop_
_entity_poly.entity_id
_entity_poly.type
_entity_poly.pdbx_seq_one_letter_code
_entity_poly.pdbx_strand_id
1 'polypeptide(L)'
;DPGSAPKVVRSRGGSVSGAMHACLIMVVMVVAAYLRFVGLNWDELQHLHPDERFLTMVETGIYPVEGGWTEYFDTANSTLNPHNQGYSFFVYGTAPVFAVRYLAQWISDSGFQPIDIGIQSSLVLGSRYDQVQLVGRLVSAFADTLSVLVLYFIGRRLYNRRVGLVAAALAAVCVALIQQSHFFTVDSFSNLFVTLGVLFAARALYSDNTVNYACFGLALGVAMASRINTAPLVLLIVVVEMSRPVVGGWRLSGGLRMALAAGIAITV
;
A
#
# COMPACT_ATOMS: atom_id res chain seq x y z
N ASP A 1 -43.18 30.06 -38.13
CA ASP A 1 -42.06 30.41 -37.25
C ASP A 1 -41.12 29.22 -37.10
N PRO A 2 -39.95 29.19 -37.79
CA PRO A 2 -39.02 28.07 -37.72
C PRO A 2 -37.93 28.43 -36.73
N GLY A 3 -37.96 27.87 -35.51
CA GLY A 3 -36.91 28.16 -34.56
C GLY A 3 -37.07 27.67 -33.14
N SER A 4 -37.63 26.49 -32.89
CA SER A 4 -37.52 25.85 -31.58
C SER A 4 -36.46 24.75 -31.60
N ALA A 5 -35.24 25.06 -31.13
CA ALA A 5 -34.21 24.07 -30.88
C ALA A 5 -34.72 23.00 -29.88
N PRO A 6 -34.44 21.71 -30.08
CA PRO A 6 -34.90 20.67 -29.17
C PRO A 6 -34.26 20.87 -27.80
N LYS A 7 -35.06 21.03 -26.75
CA LYS A 7 -34.61 21.00 -25.36
C LYS A 7 -34.01 19.63 -25.07
N VAL A 8 -32.70 19.60 -24.93
CA VAL A 8 -31.98 18.43 -24.41
C VAL A 8 -32.50 18.15 -23.00
N VAL A 9 -33.38 17.18 -22.86
CA VAL A 9 -33.80 16.66 -21.56
C VAL A 9 -32.57 15.95 -20.94
N ARG A 10 -31.85 16.64 -20.08
CA ARG A 10 -30.83 16.01 -19.22
C ARG A 10 -31.56 15.00 -18.34
N SER A 11 -31.40 13.73 -18.64
CA SER A 11 -31.98 12.65 -17.85
C SER A 11 -31.43 12.68 -16.43
N ARG A 12 -32.32 12.80 -15.43
CA ARG A 12 -32.03 12.71 -13.98
C ARG A 12 -31.50 11.33 -13.53
N GLY A 13 -31.30 10.38 -14.44
CA GLY A 13 -30.79 9.04 -14.16
C GLY A 13 -29.34 8.98 -13.63
N GLY A 14 -28.55 10.06 -13.74
CA GLY A 14 -27.14 10.05 -13.34
C GLY A 14 -26.89 10.05 -11.83
N SER A 15 -27.77 10.61 -11.00
CA SER A 15 -27.55 10.73 -9.56
C SER A 15 -27.83 9.43 -8.81
N VAL A 16 -28.91 8.73 -9.14
CA VAL A 16 -29.28 7.43 -8.51
C VAL A 16 -28.26 6.36 -8.86
N SER A 17 -27.81 6.31 -10.12
CA SER A 17 -26.75 5.40 -10.56
C SER A 17 -25.41 5.66 -9.85
N GLY A 18 -25.08 6.93 -9.56
CA GLY A 18 -23.88 7.30 -8.83
C GLY A 18 -23.91 6.88 -7.36
N ALA A 19 -25.04 7.09 -6.67
CA ALA A 19 -25.22 6.72 -5.27
C ALA A 19 -25.20 5.18 -5.09
N MET A 20 -25.89 4.46 -5.97
CA MET A 20 -25.87 2.99 -5.96
C MET A 20 -24.46 2.45 -6.14
N HIS A 21 -23.66 3.02 -7.05
CA HIS A 21 -22.28 2.60 -7.26
C HIS A 21 -21.39 2.88 -6.04
N ALA A 22 -21.59 4.03 -5.38
CA ALA A 22 -20.89 4.36 -4.13
C ALA A 22 -21.26 3.37 -3.00
N CYS A 23 -22.53 3.00 -2.88
CA CYS A 23 -22.96 1.95 -1.96
C CYS A 23 -22.28 0.60 -2.25
N LEU A 24 -22.22 0.19 -3.51
CA LEU A 24 -21.60 -1.09 -3.89
C LEU A 24 -20.11 -1.14 -3.56
N ILE A 25 -19.35 -0.08 -3.85
CA ILE A 25 -17.94 -0.05 -3.47
C ILE A 25 -17.76 -0.01 -1.95
N MET A 26 -18.62 0.69 -1.22
CA MET A 26 -18.60 0.68 0.25
C MET A 26 -18.82 -0.73 0.81
N VAL A 27 -19.82 -1.47 0.29
CA VAL A 27 -20.06 -2.87 0.68
C VAL A 27 -18.84 -3.73 0.39
N VAL A 28 -18.22 -3.61 -0.78
CA VAL A 28 -17.00 -4.35 -1.14
C VAL A 28 -15.87 -4.03 -0.14
N MET A 29 -15.69 -2.75 0.22
CA MET A 29 -14.65 -2.36 1.17
C MET A 29 -14.92 -2.85 2.59
N VAL A 30 -16.18 -2.86 3.03
CA VAL A 30 -16.57 -3.42 4.34
C VAL A 30 -16.29 -4.93 4.37
N VAL A 31 -16.66 -5.66 3.31
CA VAL A 31 -16.36 -7.11 3.20
C VAL A 31 -14.85 -7.33 3.17
N ALA A 32 -14.09 -6.54 2.39
CA ALA A 32 -12.65 -6.64 2.32
C ALA A 32 -11.98 -6.42 3.69
N ALA A 33 -12.40 -5.39 4.41
CA ALA A 33 -11.90 -5.09 5.75
C ALA A 33 -12.29 -6.22 6.73
N TYR A 34 -13.55 -6.62 6.77
CA TYR A 34 -14.01 -7.70 7.64
C TYR A 34 -13.15 -8.95 7.48
N LEU A 35 -12.96 -9.43 6.25
CA LEU A 35 -12.21 -10.66 5.97
C LEU A 35 -10.70 -10.56 6.30
N ARG A 36 -10.14 -9.35 6.46
CA ARG A 36 -8.72 -9.12 6.75
C ARG A 36 -8.44 -8.81 8.21
N PHE A 37 -9.42 -8.26 8.91
CA PHE A 37 -9.25 -7.88 10.32
C PHE A 37 -9.82 -8.90 11.30
N VAL A 38 -10.73 -9.79 10.85
CA VAL A 38 -11.25 -10.86 11.71
C VAL A 38 -10.23 -11.99 11.79
N GLY A 39 -9.94 -12.46 13.01
CA GLY A 39 -9.00 -13.56 13.22
C GLY A 39 -7.51 -13.17 13.15
N LEU A 40 -7.14 -11.91 13.39
CA LEU A 40 -5.72 -11.50 13.37
C LEU A 40 -4.82 -12.30 14.31
N ASN A 41 -5.34 -12.77 15.44
CA ASN A 41 -4.63 -13.65 16.37
C ASN A 41 -5.03 -15.13 16.15
N TRP A 42 -5.03 -15.57 14.88
CA TRP A 42 -5.48 -16.91 14.46
C TRP A 42 -4.64 -18.06 15.03
N ASP A 43 -3.38 -17.79 15.35
CA ASP A 43 -2.43 -18.76 15.89
C ASP A 43 -2.25 -18.66 17.42
N GLU A 44 -3.05 -17.85 18.09
CA GLU A 44 -3.02 -17.66 19.55
C GLU A 44 -1.60 -17.36 20.07
N LEU A 45 -0.84 -16.53 19.33
CA LEU A 45 0.53 -16.12 19.63
C LEU A 45 1.56 -17.26 19.55
N GLN A 46 1.28 -18.32 18.79
CA GLN A 46 2.20 -19.45 18.61
C GLN A 46 3.32 -19.18 17.59
N HIS A 47 3.28 -18.04 16.90
CA HIS A 47 4.27 -17.65 15.88
C HIS A 47 4.55 -18.75 14.83
N LEU A 48 3.48 -19.32 14.27
CA LEU A 48 3.57 -20.50 13.40
C LEU A 48 4.18 -20.20 12.02
N HIS A 49 4.06 -18.96 11.52
CA HIS A 49 4.61 -18.57 10.23
C HIS A 49 6.13 -18.24 10.35
N PRO A 50 7.03 -18.92 9.62
CA PRO A 50 8.48 -18.76 9.80
C PRO A 50 8.99 -17.34 9.56
N ASP A 51 8.56 -16.72 8.45
CA ASP A 51 9.01 -15.36 8.08
C ASP A 51 8.48 -14.33 9.08
N GLU A 52 7.22 -14.47 9.50
CA GLU A 52 6.62 -13.61 10.52
C GLU A 52 7.38 -13.71 11.85
N ARG A 53 7.69 -14.93 12.29
CA ARG A 53 8.47 -15.16 13.50
C ARG A 53 9.85 -14.48 13.42
N PHE A 54 10.51 -14.60 12.27
CA PHE A 54 11.81 -13.95 12.07
C PHE A 54 11.68 -12.43 12.11
N LEU A 55 10.69 -11.84 11.41
CA LEU A 55 10.46 -10.40 11.45
C LEU A 55 10.10 -9.92 12.85
N THR A 56 9.29 -10.67 13.60
CA THR A 56 8.95 -10.36 15.00
C THR A 56 10.20 -10.34 15.89
N MET A 57 11.12 -11.28 15.69
CA MET A 57 12.42 -11.29 16.39
C MET A 57 13.25 -10.05 16.05
N VAL A 58 13.32 -9.67 14.77
CA VAL A 58 14.02 -8.47 14.33
C VAL A 58 13.41 -7.22 14.98
N GLU A 59 12.08 -7.11 14.95
CA GLU A 59 11.34 -5.97 15.51
C GLU A 59 11.63 -5.73 16.99
N THR A 60 11.77 -6.80 17.76
CA THR A 60 12.10 -6.68 19.20
C THR A 60 13.57 -6.39 19.46
N GLY A 61 14.43 -6.61 18.47
CA GLY A 61 15.87 -6.36 18.57
C GLY A 61 16.31 -4.99 18.08
N ILE A 62 15.49 -4.28 17.29
CA ILE A 62 15.77 -2.93 16.81
C ILE A 62 15.07 -1.88 17.66
N TYR A 63 15.62 -0.66 17.68
CA TYR A 63 15.10 0.44 18.49
C TYR A 63 14.98 1.71 17.68
N PRO A 64 13.91 2.53 17.90
CA PRO A 64 13.79 3.85 17.31
C PRO A 64 15.02 4.72 17.62
N VAL A 65 15.46 5.51 16.65
CA VAL A 65 16.57 6.43 16.83
C VAL A 65 16.14 7.64 17.67
N GLU A 66 16.99 8.10 18.57
CA GLU A 66 16.76 9.25 19.44
C GLU A 66 17.44 10.52 18.90
N GLY A 67 18.56 10.37 18.19
CA GLY A 67 19.36 11.47 17.63
C GLY A 67 18.84 12.09 16.32
N GLY A 68 17.61 11.73 15.91
CA GLY A 68 16.95 12.28 14.72
C GLY A 68 17.56 11.81 13.39
N TRP A 69 17.51 12.68 12.37
CA TRP A 69 17.93 12.31 11.02
C TRP A 69 19.39 11.92 10.87
N THR A 70 20.28 12.50 11.66
CA THR A 70 21.73 12.16 11.66
C THR A 70 21.98 10.73 12.09
N GLU A 71 21.32 10.27 13.12
CA GLU A 71 21.39 8.88 13.59
C GLU A 71 20.67 7.93 12.64
N TYR A 72 19.52 8.35 12.10
CA TYR A 72 18.75 7.55 11.15
C TYR A 72 19.58 7.16 9.91
N PHE A 73 20.36 8.11 9.37
CA PHE A 73 21.21 7.89 8.19
C PHE A 73 22.61 7.35 8.51
N ASP A 74 22.98 7.24 9.77
CA ASP A 74 24.23 6.59 10.18
C ASP A 74 24.05 5.06 10.20
N THR A 75 24.03 4.45 9.02
CA THR A 75 23.79 3.01 8.87
C THR A 75 24.77 2.12 9.64
N ALA A 76 25.98 2.60 9.93
CA ALA A 76 27.01 1.84 10.64
C ALA A 76 26.70 1.70 12.14
N ASN A 77 26.03 2.70 12.74
CA ASN A 77 25.77 2.75 14.18
C ASN A 77 24.29 2.76 14.53
N SER A 78 23.38 2.89 13.54
CA SER A 78 21.95 2.99 13.76
C SER A 78 21.39 1.76 14.49
N THR A 79 20.62 2.02 15.54
CA THR A 79 19.90 1.00 16.31
C THR A 79 18.73 0.38 15.54
N LEU A 80 18.28 1.04 14.46
CA LEU A 80 17.27 0.51 13.53
C LEU A 80 17.84 -0.50 12.54
N ASN A 81 19.16 -0.49 12.30
CA ASN A 81 19.76 -1.41 11.34
C ASN A 81 19.79 -2.85 11.91
N PRO A 82 19.05 -3.82 11.35
CA PRO A 82 19.01 -5.20 11.86
C PRO A 82 20.40 -5.86 11.89
N HIS A 83 21.28 -5.52 10.95
CA HIS A 83 22.65 -6.08 10.92
C HIS A 83 23.48 -5.64 12.13
N ASN A 84 23.29 -4.42 12.64
CA ASN A 84 23.95 -3.92 13.84
C ASN A 84 23.45 -4.61 15.12
N GLN A 85 22.24 -5.20 15.05
CA GLN A 85 21.61 -5.94 16.15
C GLN A 85 21.84 -7.47 16.05
N GLY A 86 22.78 -7.91 15.21
CA GLY A 86 23.16 -9.31 15.08
C GLY A 86 22.33 -10.15 14.10
N TYR A 87 21.39 -9.54 13.38
CA TYR A 87 20.57 -10.23 12.36
C TYR A 87 21.28 -10.23 11.00
N SER A 88 22.40 -10.92 10.89
CA SER A 88 23.24 -10.95 9.67
C SER A 88 22.54 -11.52 8.44
N PHE A 89 21.52 -12.35 8.63
CA PHE A 89 20.70 -12.94 7.55
C PHE A 89 19.44 -12.11 7.22
N PHE A 90 19.36 -10.86 7.62
CA PHE A 90 18.24 -10.00 7.26
C PHE A 90 18.30 -9.66 5.76
N VAL A 91 17.33 -10.19 4.98
CA VAL A 91 17.27 -10.08 3.51
C VAL A 91 16.05 -9.29 3.01
N TYR A 92 15.21 -8.84 3.91
CA TYR A 92 14.02 -8.06 3.60
C TYR A 92 14.36 -6.55 3.51
N GLY A 93 13.48 -5.80 2.87
CA GLY A 93 13.54 -4.35 2.96
C GLY A 93 13.09 -3.84 4.33
N THR A 94 13.60 -2.69 4.73
CA THR A 94 13.40 -2.14 6.08
C THR A 94 12.14 -1.28 6.21
N ALA A 95 11.53 -0.81 5.12
CA ALA A 95 10.38 0.11 5.19
C ALA A 95 9.20 -0.43 6.01
N PRO A 96 8.67 -1.65 5.80
CA PRO A 96 7.58 -2.17 6.62
C PRO A 96 8.01 -2.43 8.07
N VAL A 97 9.26 -2.87 8.26
CA VAL A 97 9.82 -3.17 9.59
C VAL A 97 9.90 -1.88 10.40
N PHE A 98 10.48 -0.83 9.87
CA PHE A 98 10.54 0.47 10.56
C PHE A 98 9.16 1.06 10.82
N ALA A 99 8.25 0.95 9.85
CA ALA A 99 6.88 1.43 10.05
C ALA A 99 6.18 0.72 11.21
N VAL A 100 6.33 -0.60 11.30
CA VAL A 100 5.76 -1.40 12.40
C VAL A 100 6.46 -1.06 13.73
N ARG A 101 7.79 -0.93 13.74
CA ARG A 101 8.55 -0.59 14.96
C ARG A 101 8.12 0.74 15.55
N TYR A 102 8.06 1.79 14.74
CA TYR A 102 7.63 3.11 15.20
C TYR A 102 6.17 3.11 15.65
N LEU A 103 5.29 2.42 14.93
CA LEU A 103 3.88 2.31 15.30
C LEU A 103 3.71 1.55 16.64
N ALA A 104 4.40 0.42 16.80
CA ALA A 104 4.35 -0.38 18.02
C ALA A 104 4.90 0.39 19.24
N GLN A 105 5.97 1.16 19.05
CA GLN A 105 6.50 2.03 20.10
C GLN A 105 5.50 3.12 20.48
N TRP A 106 4.94 3.82 19.48
CA TRP A 106 3.92 4.84 19.72
C TRP A 106 2.70 4.30 20.48
N ILE A 107 2.22 3.09 20.12
CA ILE A 107 1.13 2.42 20.81
C ILE A 107 1.51 2.13 22.27
N SER A 108 2.71 1.63 22.50
CA SER A 108 3.20 1.35 23.86
C SER A 108 3.28 2.61 24.72
N ASP A 109 3.80 3.70 24.15
CA ASP A 109 4.02 4.96 24.86
C ASP A 109 2.70 5.72 25.12
N SER A 110 1.75 5.64 24.18
CA SER A 110 0.45 6.30 24.29
C SER A 110 -0.55 5.54 25.15
N GLY A 111 -0.32 4.24 25.42
CA GLY A 111 -1.28 3.36 26.05
C GLY A 111 -2.52 3.06 25.20
N PHE A 112 -2.45 3.38 23.87
CA PHE A 112 -3.55 3.10 22.96
C PHE A 112 -3.78 1.61 22.83
N GLN A 113 -5.04 1.18 23.03
CA GLN A 113 -5.48 -0.20 22.76
C GLN A 113 -6.76 -0.17 21.93
N PRO A 114 -6.94 -1.11 21.00
CA PRO A 114 -8.18 -1.19 20.24
C PRO A 114 -9.35 -1.50 21.18
N ILE A 115 -10.53 -0.97 20.85
CA ILE A 115 -11.77 -1.28 21.55
C ILE A 115 -12.08 -2.76 21.33
N ASP A 116 -12.25 -3.51 22.39
CA ASP A 116 -12.75 -4.89 22.32
C ASP A 116 -14.24 -4.85 21.94
N ILE A 117 -14.52 -5.21 20.70
CA ILE A 117 -15.88 -5.28 20.15
C ILE A 117 -16.44 -6.73 20.22
N GLY A 118 -15.80 -7.61 21.01
CA GLY A 118 -16.24 -9.00 21.21
C GLY A 118 -16.04 -9.93 20.01
N ILE A 119 -15.41 -9.44 18.93
CA ILE A 119 -15.11 -10.25 17.74
C ILE A 119 -13.75 -10.96 17.88
N GLN A 120 -12.87 -10.41 18.71
CA GLN A 120 -11.56 -10.98 19.02
C GLN A 120 -11.22 -10.76 20.48
N SER A 121 -11.07 -11.83 21.23
CA SER A 121 -10.59 -11.79 22.61
C SER A 121 -9.12 -11.34 22.64
N SER A 122 -8.85 -10.29 23.41
CA SER A 122 -7.52 -9.87 23.89
C SER A 122 -6.45 -9.55 22.84
N LEU A 123 -6.73 -8.66 21.85
CA LEU A 123 -5.68 -8.02 21.08
C LEU A 123 -4.98 -6.98 21.98
N VAL A 124 -3.83 -7.35 22.55
CA VAL A 124 -2.97 -6.41 23.25
C VAL A 124 -1.86 -5.99 22.30
N LEU A 125 -1.87 -4.71 21.90
CA LEU A 125 -0.90 -4.14 20.96
C LEU A 125 0.26 -3.48 21.74
N GLY A 126 1.44 -3.48 21.16
CA GLY A 126 2.61 -2.83 21.73
C GLY A 126 3.93 -3.29 21.12
N SER A 127 5.03 -3.00 21.79
CA SER A 127 6.39 -3.23 21.31
C SER A 127 7.03 -4.54 21.81
N ARG A 128 6.34 -5.32 22.66
CA ARG A 128 6.82 -6.64 23.11
C ARG A 128 6.64 -7.69 22.02
N TYR A 129 7.37 -8.78 22.12
CA TYR A 129 7.43 -9.85 21.13
C TYR A 129 6.04 -10.29 20.61
N ASP A 130 5.12 -10.72 21.50
CA ASP A 130 3.80 -11.15 21.09
C ASP A 130 2.89 -10.01 20.63
N GLN A 131 3.16 -8.79 21.07
CA GLN A 131 2.36 -7.61 20.78
C GLN A 131 2.74 -7.01 19.42
N VAL A 132 4.04 -6.93 19.10
CA VAL A 132 4.52 -6.36 17.82
C VAL A 132 4.11 -7.20 16.64
N GLN A 133 4.00 -8.52 16.79
CA GLN A 133 3.43 -9.40 15.77
C GLN A 133 2.01 -8.95 15.38
N LEU A 134 1.17 -8.67 16.36
CA LEU A 134 -0.21 -8.22 16.11
C LEU A 134 -0.25 -6.83 15.46
N VAL A 135 0.66 -5.93 15.83
CA VAL A 135 0.81 -4.63 15.14
C VAL A 135 1.20 -4.84 13.68
N GLY A 136 2.14 -5.74 13.40
CA GLY A 136 2.55 -6.10 12.03
C GLY A 136 1.40 -6.68 11.21
N ARG A 137 0.59 -7.58 11.79
CA ARG A 137 -0.62 -8.13 11.14
C ARG A 137 -1.67 -7.06 10.86
N LEU A 138 -1.87 -6.10 11.78
CA LEU A 138 -2.75 -4.94 11.55
C LEU A 138 -2.27 -4.10 10.36
N VAL A 139 -0.97 -3.82 10.26
CA VAL A 139 -0.38 -3.08 9.13
C VAL A 139 -0.58 -3.86 7.83
N SER A 140 -0.38 -5.18 7.82
CA SER A 140 -0.60 -6.05 6.66
C SER A 140 -2.07 -6.04 6.22
N ALA A 141 -3.01 -6.20 7.16
CA ALA A 141 -4.45 -6.18 6.89
C ALA A 141 -4.91 -4.83 6.33
N PHE A 142 -4.39 -3.74 6.89
CA PHE A 142 -4.68 -2.38 6.42
C PHE A 142 -4.12 -2.15 5.01
N ALA A 143 -2.86 -2.53 4.76
CA ALA A 143 -2.21 -2.39 3.46
C ALA A 143 -2.96 -3.17 2.37
N ASP A 144 -3.35 -4.41 2.64
CA ASP A 144 -4.08 -5.23 1.67
C ASP A 144 -5.51 -4.73 1.45
N THR A 145 -6.20 -4.24 2.49
CA THR A 145 -7.51 -3.58 2.33
C THR A 145 -7.41 -2.34 1.43
N LEU A 146 -6.38 -1.51 1.61
CA LEU A 146 -6.14 -0.37 0.72
C LEU A 146 -5.81 -0.81 -0.70
N SER A 147 -5.09 -1.92 -0.89
CA SER A 147 -4.80 -2.48 -2.22
C SER A 147 -6.07 -2.83 -2.99
N VAL A 148 -7.12 -3.34 -2.32
CA VAL A 148 -8.45 -3.57 -2.92
C VAL A 148 -9.04 -2.27 -3.45
N LEU A 149 -8.96 -1.18 -2.68
CA LEU A 149 -9.44 0.14 -3.11
C LEU A 149 -8.63 0.69 -4.30
N VAL A 150 -7.30 0.52 -4.27
CA VAL A 150 -6.41 0.94 -5.36
C VAL A 150 -6.74 0.19 -6.65
N LEU A 151 -7.02 -1.12 -6.59
CA LEU A 151 -7.46 -1.92 -7.73
C LEU A 151 -8.77 -1.40 -8.33
N TYR A 152 -9.72 -0.97 -7.48
CA TYR A 152 -10.92 -0.28 -7.98
C TYR A 152 -10.56 0.95 -8.83
N PHE A 153 -9.65 1.80 -8.34
CA PHE A 153 -9.26 3.00 -9.07
C PHE A 153 -8.49 2.69 -10.36
N ILE A 154 -7.66 1.64 -10.38
CA ILE A 154 -6.96 1.18 -11.59
C ILE A 154 -7.99 0.72 -12.63
N GLY A 155 -8.89 -0.19 -12.28
CA GLY A 155 -9.92 -0.69 -13.20
C GLY A 155 -10.86 0.42 -13.70
N ARG A 156 -11.22 1.36 -12.81
CA ARG A 156 -12.00 2.56 -13.18
C ARG A 156 -11.22 3.49 -14.13
N ARG A 157 -9.93 3.62 -13.97
CA ARG A 157 -9.08 4.53 -14.76
C ARG A 157 -8.82 3.97 -16.15
N LEU A 158 -8.50 2.67 -16.24
CA LEU A 158 -8.14 2.02 -17.50
C LEU A 158 -9.36 1.65 -18.35
N TYR A 159 -10.48 1.33 -17.71
CA TYR A 159 -11.69 0.86 -18.39
C TYR A 159 -12.91 1.71 -17.99
N ASN A 160 -13.60 1.30 -16.92
CA ASN A 160 -14.80 1.97 -16.42
C ASN A 160 -15.12 1.59 -14.97
N ARG A 161 -16.15 2.24 -14.39
CA ARG A 161 -16.55 2.01 -13.00
C ARG A 161 -16.98 0.56 -12.70
N ARG A 162 -17.59 -0.12 -13.68
CA ARG A 162 -18.06 -1.50 -13.50
C ARG A 162 -16.88 -2.46 -13.42
N VAL A 163 -15.90 -2.32 -14.31
CA VAL A 163 -14.66 -3.12 -14.28
C VAL A 163 -13.90 -2.89 -12.99
N GLY A 164 -13.77 -1.62 -12.52
CA GLY A 164 -13.16 -1.33 -11.25
C GLY A 164 -13.86 -2.02 -10.08
N LEU A 165 -15.21 -2.00 -10.05
CA LEU A 165 -15.99 -2.64 -9.00
C LEU A 165 -15.79 -4.17 -8.99
N VAL A 166 -15.83 -4.80 -10.17
CA VAL A 166 -15.59 -6.25 -10.30
C VAL A 166 -14.18 -6.63 -9.86
N ALA A 167 -13.16 -5.86 -10.28
CA ALA A 167 -11.78 -6.10 -9.87
C ALA A 167 -11.61 -6.01 -8.34
N ALA A 168 -12.19 -4.98 -7.71
CA ALA A 168 -12.17 -4.84 -6.26
C ALA A 168 -12.94 -5.96 -5.56
N ALA A 169 -14.11 -6.36 -6.07
CA ALA A 169 -14.91 -7.44 -5.49
C ALA A 169 -14.18 -8.79 -5.54
N LEU A 170 -13.54 -9.11 -6.66
CA LEU A 170 -12.71 -10.33 -6.78
C LEU A 170 -11.51 -10.31 -5.84
N ALA A 171 -10.82 -9.17 -5.73
CA ALA A 171 -9.71 -9.01 -4.81
C ALA A 171 -10.16 -9.07 -3.34
N ALA A 172 -11.34 -8.53 -3.01
CA ALA A 172 -11.88 -8.55 -1.66
C ALA A 172 -12.06 -9.97 -1.12
N VAL A 173 -12.46 -10.92 -1.98
CA VAL A 173 -12.71 -12.33 -1.60
C VAL A 173 -11.60 -13.28 -2.04
N CYS A 174 -10.47 -12.78 -2.56
CA CYS A 174 -9.35 -13.61 -2.97
C CYS A 174 -8.68 -14.23 -1.74
N VAL A 175 -8.78 -15.56 -1.62
CA VAL A 175 -8.30 -16.32 -0.45
C VAL A 175 -6.81 -16.10 -0.20
N ALA A 176 -5.99 -16.08 -1.25
CA ALA A 176 -4.54 -15.87 -1.11
C ALA A 176 -4.20 -14.49 -0.53
N LEU A 177 -4.92 -13.44 -0.95
CA LEU A 177 -4.73 -12.09 -0.41
C LEU A 177 -5.20 -12.00 1.05
N ILE A 178 -6.36 -12.59 1.36
CA ILE A 178 -6.88 -12.66 2.73
C ILE A 178 -5.88 -13.40 3.63
N GLN A 179 -5.41 -14.55 3.22
CA GLN A 179 -4.42 -15.32 3.97
C GLN A 179 -3.14 -14.51 4.20
N GLN A 180 -2.59 -13.89 3.16
CA GLN A 180 -1.37 -13.10 3.26
C GLN A 180 -1.52 -11.88 4.19
N SER A 181 -2.70 -11.29 4.26
CA SER A 181 -2.98 -10.17 5.16
C SER A 181 -2.98 -10.53 6.65
N HIS A 182 -3.11 -11.82 6.99
CA HIS A 182 -3.06 -12.32 8.36
C HIS A 182 -1.66 -12.65 8.86
N PHE A 183 -0.65 -12.40 8.05
CA PHE A 183 0.74 -12.56 8.45
C PHE A 183 1.45 -11.20 8.53
N PHE A 184 2.31 -11.04 9.50
CA PHE A 184 3.28 -9.95 9.51
C PHE A 184 4.42 -10.30 8.56
N THR A 185 4.27 -9.92 7.30
CA THR A 185 5.29 -10.07 6.26
C THR A 185 5.42 -8.77 5.46
N VAL A 186 6.51 -8.63 4.74
CA VAL A 186 6.74 -7.44 3.89
C VAL A 186 5.84 -7.41 2.65
N ASP A 187 5.16 -8.52 2.33
CA ASP A 187 4.47 -8.72 1.07
C ASP A 187 3.23 -7.85 0.90
N SER A 188 2.33 -7.84 1.89
CA SER A 188 1.10 -7.04 1.82
C SER A 188 1.41 -5.54 1.75
N PHE A 189 2.44 -5.10 2.50
CA PHE A 189 2.91 -3.72 2.47
C PHE A 189 3.51 -3.37 1.10
N SER A 190 4.42 -4.20 0.59
CA SER A 190 5.03 -4.01 -0.73
C SER A 190 3.97 -4.00 -1.84
N ASN A 191 2.99 -4.92 -1.80
CA ASN A 191 1.91 -5.01 -2.77
C ASN A 191 1.06 -3.73 -2.84
N LEU A 192 0.79 -3.08 -1.72
CA LEU A 192 0.10 -1.77 -1.71
C LEU A 192 0.87 -0.75 -2.55
N PHE A 193 2.18 -0.63 -2.35
CA PHE A 193 2.98 0.37 -3.07
C PHE A 193 3.22 -0.01 -4.54
N VAL A 194 3.31 -1.30 -4.86
CA VAL A 194 3.30 -1.77 -6.26
C VAL A 194 1.99 -1.39 -6.95
N THR A 195 0.84 -1.64 -6.33
CA THR A 195 -0.47 -1.30 -6.92
C THR A 195 -0.67 0.21 -7.01
N LEU A 196 -0.18 1.01 -6.05
CA LEU A 196 -0.16 2.47 -6.14
C LEU A 196 0.72 2.94 -7.31
N GLY A 197 1.90 2.36 -7.51
CA GLY A 197 2.75 2.61 -8.67
C GLY A 197 1.99 2.37 -9.98
N VAL A 198 1.33 1.23 -10.11
CA VAL A 198 0.49 0.91 -11.29
C VAL A 198 -0.63 1.94 -11.47
N LEU A 199 -1.29 2.39 -10.39
CA LEU A 199 -2.33 3.43 -10.46
C LEU A 199 -1.77 4.74 -11.00
N PHE A 200 -0.62 5.21 -10.49
CA PHE A 200 -0.04 6.47 -10.92
C PHE A 200 0.51 6.39 -12.34
N ALA A 201 1.06 5.25 -12.75
CA ALA A 201 1.43 4.98 -14.13
C ALA A 201 0.20 5.04 -15.06
N ALA A 202 -0.91 4.38 -14.70
CA ALA A 202 -2.17 4.44 -15.43
C ALA A 202 -2.77 5.87 -15.48
N ARG A 203 -2.54 6.69 -14.46
CA ARG A 203 -2.93 8.11 -14.47
C ARG A 203 -2.02 8.94 -15.38
N ALA A 204 -0.72 8.68 -15.35
CA ALA A 204 0.28 9.34 -16.21
C ALA A 204 0.02 9.07 -17.70
N LEU A 205 -0.47 7.88 -18.06
CA LEU A 205 -0.79 7.52 -19.45
C LEU A 205 -1.78 8.51 -20.11
N TYR A 206 -2.72 9.05 -19.32
CA TYR A 206 -3.79 9.93 -19.83
C TYR A 206 -3.69 11.38 -19.32
N SER A 207 -2.62 11.73 -18.63
CA SER A 207 -2.46 13.07 -18.03
C SER A 207 -1.00 13.50 -18.05
N ASP A 208 -0.77 14.76 -18.43
CA ASP A 208 0.57 15.36 -18.51
C ASP A 208 1.01 15.95 -17.16
N ASN A 209 0.44 15.46 -16.06
CA ASN A 209 0.69 15.98 -14.73
C ASN A 209 1.94 15.36 -14.10
N THR A 210 2.96 16.17 -13.84
CA THR A 210 4.22 15.78 -13.17
C THR A 210 3.99 15.11 -11.79
N VAL A 211 2.90 15.46 -11.09
CA VAL A 211 2.56 14.84 -9.80
C VAL A 211 2.37 13.32 -9.93
N ASN A 212 1.82 12.82 -11.06
CA ASN A 212 1.66 11.37 -11.25
C ASN A 212 3.02 10.67 -11.32
N TYR A 213 4.03 11.30 -11.90
CA TYR A 213 5.40 10.76 -11.97
C TYR A 213 6.08 10.78 -10.60
N ALA A 214 5.93 11.87 -9.86
CA ALA A 214 6.46 11.98 -8.51
C ALA A 214 5.83 10.92 -7.57
N CYS A 215 4.51 10.76 -7.62
CA CYS A 215 3.80 9.74 -6.85
C CYS A 215 4.16 8.31 -7.30
N PHE A 216 4.40 8.08 -8.60
CA PHE A 216 4.93 6.81 -9.10
C PHE A 216 6.31 6.52 -8.51
N GLY A 217 7.22 7.51 -8.56
CA GLY A 217 8.57 7.38 -8.01
C GLY A 217 8.56 7.09 -6.51
N LEU A 218 7.72 7.81 -5.74
CA LEU A 218 7.54 7.57 -4.30
C LEU A 218 7.02 6.15 -4.03
N ALA A 219 5.99 5.73 -4.75
CA ALA A 219 5.43 4.39 -4.59
C ALA A 219 6.46 3.30 -4.97
N LEU A 220 7.20 3.48 -6.05
CA LEU A 220 8.28 2.59 -6.45
C LEU A 220 9.38 2.53 -5.39
N GLY A 221 9.81 3.67 -4.85
CA GLY A 221 10.85 3.74 -3.82
C GLY A 221 10.46 2.97 -2.56
N VAL A 222 9.25 3.19 -2.03
CA VAL A 222 8.76 2.45 -0.86
C VAL A 222 8.59 0.96 -1.17
N ALA A 223 8.12 0.59 -2.38
CA ALA A 223 8.05 -0.80 -2.80
C ALA A 223 9.45 -1.46 -2.82
N MET A 224 10.47 -0.77 -3.35
CA MET A 224 11.86 -1.23 -3.37
C MET A 224 12.46 -1.30 -1.96
N ALA A 225 12.18 -0.32 -1.11
CA ALA A 225 12.59 -0.31 0.29
C ALA A 225 11.90 -1.41 1.12
N SER A 226 10.84 -2.02 0.60
CA SER A 226 10.17 -3.20 1.17
C SER A 226 10.70 -4.50 0.57
N ARG A 227 10.88 -4.51 -0.76
CA ARG A 227 11.37 -5.65 -1.52
C ARG A 227 12.11 -5.19 -2.79
N ILE A 228 13.40 -5.39 -2.85
CA ILE A 228 14.24 -4.94 -3.98
C ILE A 228 13.82 -5.57 -5.32
N ASN A 229 13.23 -6.76 -5.31
CA ASN A 229 12.73 -7.43 -6.51
C ASN A 229 11.54 -6.71 -7.18
N THR A 230 10.99 -5.64 -6.59
CA THR A 230 9.99 -4.77 -7.22
C THR A 230 10.61 -3.73 -8.16
N ALA A 231 11.95 -3.58 -8.19
CA ALA A 231 12.66 -2.63 -9.04
C ALA A 231 12.26 -2.68 -10.54
N PRO A 232 11.97 -3.84 -11.17
CA PRO A 232 11.51 -3.89 -12.55
C PRO A 232 10.23 -3.10 -12.83
N LEU A 233 9.46 -2.71 -11.80
CA LEU A 233 8.29 -1.85 -11.95
C LEU A 233 8.65 -0.50 -12.60
N VAL A 234 9.92 -0.07 -12.52
CA VAL A 234 10.41 1.14 -13.21
C VAL A 234 10.16 1.10 -14.71
N LEU A 235 10.17 -0.09 -15.32
CA LEU A 235 9.91 -0.27 -16.76
C LEU A 235 8.49 0.16 -17.14
N LEU A 236 7.55 0.13 -16.21
CA LEU A 236 6.17 0.53 -16.46
C LEU A 236 6.06 2.01 -16.85
N ILE A 237 6.83 2.90 -16.23
CA ILE A 237 6.80 4.33 -16.58
C ILE A 237 7.43 4.60 -17.96
N VAL A 238 8.42 3.80 -18.36
CA VAL A 238 9.00 3.85 -19.71
C VAL A 238 7.95 3.41 -20.74
N VAL A 239 7.24 2.29 -20.48
CA VAL A 239 6.15 1.82 -21.35
C VAL A 239 5.05 2.87 -21.46
N VAL A 240 4.69 3.53 -20.36
CA VAL A 240 3.70 4.62 -20.34
C VAL A 240 4.14 5.75 -21.28
N GLU A 241 5.39 6.22 -21.18
CA GLU A 241 5.89 7.29 -22.05
C GLU A 241 5.95 6.88 -23.53
N MET A 242 6.33 5.64 -23.82
CA MET A 242 6.35 5.11 -25.18
C MET A 242 4.95 4.91 -25.77
N SER A 243 3.96 4.59 -24.94
CA SER A 243 2.57 4.35 -25.36
C SER A 243 1.73 5.62 -25.50
N ARG A 244 2.22 6.75 -25.02
CA ARG A 244 1.51 8.04 -25.18
C ARG A 244 1.42 8.39 -26.66
N PRO A 245 0.20 8.68 -27.16
CA PRO A 245 0.06 9.05 -28.56
C PRO A 245 0.96 10.24 -28.87
N VAL A 246 1.82 10.06 -29.86
CA VAL A 246 2.80 11.05 -30.31
C VAL A 246 2.06 12.20 -31.03
N VAL A 247 1.30 12.97 -30.29
CA VAL A 247 0.85 14.28 -30.76
C VAL A 247 1.96 15.26 -30.45
N GLY A 248 3.02 15.22 -31.28
CA GLY A 248 4.06 16.27 -31.29
C GLY A 248 5.48 15.89 -30.87
N GLY A 249 5.93 14.66 -31.09
CA GLY A 249 7.35 14.29 -30.92
C GLY A 249 7.76 14.04 -29.45
N TRP A 250 8.91 13.40 -29.27
CA TRP A 250 9.56 13.24 -27.97
C TRP A 250 9.73 14.63 -27.32
N ARG A 251 8.97 14.92 -26.26
CA ARG A 251 9.17 16.15 -25.52
C ARG A 251 10.28 15.92 -24.50
N LEU A 252 11.24 16.84 -24.45
CA LEU A 252 12.28 16.91 -23.41
C LEU A 252 11.68 16.80 -21.99
N SER A 253 10.43 17.26 -21.85
CA SER A 253 9.62 17.14 -20.62
C SER A 253 9.32 15.70 -20.18
N GLY A 254 9.20 14.72 -21.10
CA GLY A 254 8.95 13.31 -20.75
C GLY A 254 10.17 12.67 -20.10
N GLY A 255 11.35 12.87 -20.71
CA GLY A 255 12.62 12.40 -20.15
C GLY A 255 12.92 12.99 -18.77
N LEU A 256 12.67 14.29 -18.58
CA LEU A 256 12.85 14.95 -17.29
C LEU A 256 11.91 14.39 -16.20
N ARG A 257 10.66 14.06 -16.53
CA ARG A 257 9.69 13.47 -15.60
C ARG A 257 10.06 12.04 -15.22
N MET A 258 10.54 11.25 -16.20
CA MET A 258 11.06 9.89 -15.90
C MET A 258 12.28 9.98 -14.98
N ALA A 259 13.20 10.93 -15.24
CA ALA A 259 14.35 11.17 -14.35
C ALA A 259 13.93 11.60 -12.95
N LEU A 260 12.89 12.44 -12.82
CA LEU A 260 12.30 12.81 -11.54
C LEU A 260 11.73 11.59 -10.79
N ALA A 261 10.96 10.75 -11.49
CA ALA A 261 10.38 9.55 -10.89
C ALA A 261 11.49 8.58 -10.42
N ALA A 262 12.51 8.36 -11.23
CA ALA A 262 13.65 7.52 -10.88
C ALA A 262 14.46 8.12 -9.71
N GLY A 263 14.71 9.43 -9.75
CA GLY A 263 15.40 10.14 -8.67
C GLY A 263 14.69 10.00 -7.32
N ILE A 264 13.37 10.22 -7.29
CA ILE A 264 12.56 10.05 -6.07
C ILE A 264 12.62 8.59 -5.59
N ALA A 265 12.50 7.61 -6.51
CA ALA A 265 12.54 6.20 -6.12
C ALA A 265 13.89 5.78 -5.50
N ILE A 266 14.99 6.40 -5.88
CA ILE A 266 16.33 6.10 -5.34
C ILE A 266 16.52 6.76 -3.96
N THR A 267 15.87 7.90 -3.71
CA THR A 267 16.03 8.66 -2.46
C THR A 267 15.11 8.19 -1.32
N VAL A 268 14.13 7.37 -1.62
CA VAL A 268 13.22 6.73 -0.66
C VAL A 268 13.79 5.38 -0.19
#